data_62957703f0bcb0523ed5b7fa3a8239ff
#
_entry.id   62957703f0bcb0523ed5b7fa3a8239ff
#
_cell.length_a   1.000
_cell.length_b   1.000
_cell.length_c   1.000
_cell.angle_alpha   90.00
_cell.angle_beta   90.00
_cell.angle_gamma   90.00
#
_symmetry.space_group_name_H-M   'P 1'
#
loop_
_entity.id
_entity.type
_entity.pdbx_description
1 polymer ?
#
loop_
_entity_poly.entity_id
_entity_poly.type
_entity_poly.pdbx_seq_one_letter_code
_entity_poly.pdbx_strand_id
1 'polypeptide(L)'
;MLPAPTILGVGIVEDIRKCVTTDFKEEGNPVYLVGKTKDEMGASLLWRKFGGDGGDVPDSDPKELSANSDLVLKAISEGLVKSCHDCSDGGVAVAVSEMCIGGSVGF
;
A
#
# COMPACT_ATOMS: atom_id res chain seq x y z
N MET A 1 13.02 -22.47 -15.17
CA MET A 1 12.01 -21.40 -15.22
C MET A 1 11.33 -21.36 -13.87
N LEU A 2 11.35 -20.24 -13.18
CA LEU A 2 10.65 -20.10 -11.90
C LEU A 2 9.13 -20.07 -12.16
N PRO A 3 8.31 -20.74 -11.34
CA PRO A 3 6.86 -20.68 -11.47
C PRO A 3 6.39 -19.23 -11.16
N ALA A 4 5.64 -18.66 -12.08
CA ALA A 4 5.07 -17.32 -11.92
C ALA A 4 3.53 -17.41 -11.99
N PRO A 5 2.84 -17.52 -10.85
CA PRO A 5 1.39 -17.56 -10.84
C PRO A 5 0.83 -16.18 -11.25
N THR A 6 -0.18 -16.19 -12.08
CA THR A 6 -0.95 -14.97 -12.41
C THR A 6 -2.32 -15.08 -11.74
N ILE A 7 -2.67 -14.08 -10.94
CA ILE A 7 -3.93 -14.02 -10.22
C ILE A 7 -4.74 -12.84 -10.76
N LEU A 8 -5.98 -13.07 -11.12
CA LEU A 8 -6.94 -12.02 -11.51
C LEU A 8 -8.03 -11.93 -10.46
N GLY A 9 -8.21 -10.73 -9.90
CA GLY A 9 -9.33 -10.41 -9.02
C GLY A 9 -10.29 -9.45 -9.71
N VAL A 10 -11.59 -9.68 -9.58
CA VAL A 10 -12.64 -8.81 -10.09
C VAL A 10 -13.59 -8.46 -8.96
N GLY A 11 -13.89 -7.17 -8.80
CA GLY A 11 -14.82 -6.67 -7.80
C GLY A 11 -15.85 -5.72 -8.43
N ILE A 12 -16.91 -5.46 -7.68
CA ILE A 12 -17.96 -4.50 -8.07
C ILE A 12 -17.79 -3.24 -7.20
N VAL A 13 -17.72 -2.09 -7.85
CA VAL A 13 -17.77 -0.79 -7.20
C VAL A 13 -19.20 -0.25 -7.34
N GLU A 14 -19.91 -0.11 -6.23
CA GLU A 14 -21.30 0.33 -6.22
C GLU A 14 -21.47 1.80 -6.63
N ASP A 15 -20.55 2.66 -6.22
CA ASP A 15 -20.57 4.09 -6.51
C ASP A 15 -19.15 4.62 -6.79
N ILE A 16 -18.87 4.86 -8.07
CA ILE A 16 -17.57 5.38 -8.52
C ILE A 16 -17.18 6.72 -7.88
N ARG A 17 -18.15 7.52 -7.45
CA ARG A 17 -17.90 8.81 -6.81
C ARG A 17 -17.28 8.69 -5.40
N LYS A 18 -17.35 7.51 -4.80
CA LYS A 18 -16.72 7.19 -3.51
C LYS A 18 -15.32 6.65 -3.66
N CYS A 19 -14.87 6.36 -4.87
CA CYS A 19 -13.51 5.90 -5.09
C CYS A 19 -12.51 7.00 -4.80
N VAL A 20 -11.38 6.62 -4.24
CA VAL A 20 -10.22 7.50 -4.03
C VAL A 20 -9.09 7.08 -4.96
N THR A 21 -8.23 8.02 -5.32
CA THR A 21 -7.05 7.76 -6.13
C THR A 21 -5.80 7.76 -5.25
N THR A 22 -4.66 7.40 -5.81
CA THR A 22 -3.42 7.24 -5.05
C THR A 22 -2.71 8.55 -4.74
N ASP A 23 -2.93 9.60 -5.53
CA ASP A 23 -2.22 10.87 -5.46
C ASP A 23 -2.64 11.72 -4.25
N PHE A 24 -1.70 12.43 -3.61
CA PHE A 24 -2.02 13.42 -2.58
C PHE A 24 -2.84 14.58 -3.14
N LYS A 25 -3.82 15.06 -2.38
CA LYS A 25 -4.77 16.09 -2.82
C LYS A 25 -4.47 17.49 -2.29
N GLU A 26 -4.03 17.57 -1.05
CA GLU A 26 -3.92 18.83 -0.31
C GLU A 26 -2.75 18.75 0.66
N GLU A 27 -2.05 19.88 0.85
CA GLU A 27 -1.03 20.04 1.88
C GLU A 27 -1.66 20.04 3.28
N GLY A 28 -0.92 19.54 4.26
CA GLY A 28 -1.32 19.56 5.67
C GLY A 28 -2.25 18.42 6.09
N ASN A 29 -2.70 17.57 5.19
CA ASN A 29 -3.46 16.38 5.55
C ASN A 29 -2.55 15.34 6.25
N PRO A 30 -3.02 14.69 7.34
CA PRO A 30 -2.27 13.64 7.98
C PRO A 30 -2.19 12.39 7.09
N VAL A 31 -1.04 11.72 7.13
CA VAL A 31 -0.83 10.45 6.44
C VAL A 31 -0.77 9.33 7.47
N TYR A 32 -1.51 8.28 7.24
CA TYR A 32 -1.59 7.11 8.11
C TYR A 32 -1.07 5.86 7.39
N LEU A 33 -0.26 5.09 8.09
CA LEU A 33 0.10 3.74 7.68
C LEU A 33 -0.85 2.74 8.37
N VAL A 34 -1.59 1.98 7.59
CA VAL A 34 -2.49 0.93 8.10
C VAL A 34 -1.79 -0.42 8.02
N GLY A 35 -1.64 -1.07 9.15
CA GLY A 35 -0.93 -2.34 9.30
C GLY A 35 0.29 -2.22 10.20
N LYS A 36 1.11 -3.26 10.21
CA LYS A 36 2.32 -3.33 11.03
C LYS A 36 3.56 -3.36 10.16
N THR A 37 4.55 -2.58 10.56
CA THR A 37 5.90 -2.65 9.98
C THR A 37 6.79 -3.42 10.95
N LYS A 38 7.52 -4.41 10.43
CA LYS A 38 8.45 -5.24 11.18
C LYS A 38 9.82 -5.20 10.51
N ASP A 39 10.83 -5.72 11.19
CA ASP A 39 12.19 -5.87 10.62
C ASP A 39 12.25 -7.13 9.74
N GLU A 40 11.63 -7.05 8.58
CA GLU A 40 11.45 -8.14 7.62
C GLU A 40 11.94 -7.69 6.23
N MET A 41 13.26 -7.67 6.05
CA MET A 41 13.89 -7.23 4.80
C MET A 41 14.19 -8.36 3.82
N GLY A 42 13.91 -9.61 4.18
CA GLY A 42 14.15 -10.78 3.34
C GLY A 42 13.43 -10.70 1.99
N ALA A 43 14.11 -11.11 0.93
CA ALA A 43 13.63 -11.07 -0.46
C ALA A 43 13.24 -9.67 -0.99
N SER A 44 13.59 -8.59 -0.29
CA SER A 44 13.24 -7.23 -0.70
C SER A 44 14.04 -6.75 -1.92
N LEU A 45 13.51 -5.77 -2.64
CA LEU A 45 14.22 -5.11 -3.73
C LEU A 45 15.48 -4.39 -3.24
N LEU A 46 15.48 -3.90 -1.99
CA LEU A 46 16.65 -3.29 -1.38
C LEU A 46 17.81 -4.28 -1.32
N TRP A 47 17.58 -5.49 -0.78
CA TRP A 47 18.62 -6.55 -0.73
C TRP A 47 19.08 -6.97 -2.12
N ARG A 48 18.16 -7.12 -3.06
CA ARG A 48 18.52 -7.44 -4.44
C ARG A 48 19.42 -6.39 -5.10
N LYS A 49 19.18 -5.12 -4.81
CA LYS A 49 19.92 -4.00 -5.41
C LYS A 49 21.29 -3.78 -4.74
N PHE A 50 21.37 -3.90 -3.43
CA PHE A 50 22.57 -3.58 -2.66
C PHE A 50 23.37 -4.81 -2.18
N GLY A 51 23.01 -6.00 -2.61
CA GLY A 51 23.77 -7.22 -2.36
C GLY A 51 23.59 -7.78 -0.95
N GLY A 52 22.51 -7.44 -0.26
CA GLY A 52 22.14 -8.08 1.00
C GLY A 52 21.56 -9.47 0.79
N ASP A 53 21.76 -10.36 1.77
CA ASP A 53 21.15 -11.68 1.82
C ASP A 53 20.61 -11.96 3.23
N GLY A 54 19.63 -12.87 3.31
CA GLY A 54 19.02 -13.25 4.57
C GLY A 54 17.93 -12.29 5.05
N GLY A 55 17.58 -12.45 6.32
CA GLY A 55 16.45 -11.77 6.95
C GLY A 55 15.12 -12.46 6.73
N ASP A 56 14.18 -12.17 7.59
CA ASP A 56 12.84 -12.73 7.50
C ASP A 56 12.07 -12.11 6.33
N VAL A 57 11.35 -12.97 5.60
CA VAL A 57 10.41 -12.51 4.57
C VAL A 57 9.11 -12.08 5.27
N PRO A 58 8.49 -10.97 4.86
CA PRO A 58 7.23 -10.53 5.45
C PRO A 58 6.18 -11.64 5.50
N ASP A 59 5.68 -11.90 6.70
CA ASP A 59 4.61 -12.86 6.94
C ASP A 59 3.27 -12.13 7.02
N SER A 60 2.31 -12.61 6.24
CA SER A 60 0.97 -12.01 6.15
C SER A 60 -0.03 -12.83 6.96
N ASP A 61 -0.64 -12.22 7.99
CA ASP A 61 -1.80 -12.78 8.66
C ASP A 61 -3.08 -12.46 7.88
N PRO A 62 -3.79 -13.45 7.32
CA PRO A 62 -5.01 -13.22 6.56
C PRO A 62 -6.11 -12.52 7.37
N LYS A 63 -6.16 -12.71 8.69
CA LYS A 63 -7.15 -12.04 9.55
C LYS A 63 -6.83 -10.57 9.72
N GLU A 64 -5.55 -10.24 9.93
CA GLU A 64 -5.10 -8.86 10.00
C GLU A 64 -5.31 -8.14 8.66
N LEU A 65 -4.98 -8.80 7.55
CA LEU A 65 -5.22 -8.26 6.20
C LEU A 65 -6.70 -7.95 5.96
N SER A 66 -7.59 -8.87 6.30
CA SER A 66 -9.04 -8.66 6.18
C SER A 66 -9.51 -7.49 7.03
N ALA A 67 -9.10 -7.42 8.30
CA ALA A 67 -9.48 -6.35 9.21
C ALA A 67 -8.98 -4.97 8.74
N ASN A 68 -7.74 -4.90 8.25
CA ASN A 68 -7.18 -3.67 7.70
C ASN A 68 -7.93 -3.22 6.43
N SER A 69 -8.29 -4.16 5.55
CA SER A 69 -9.06 -3.88 4.35
C SER A 69 -10.46 -3.35 4.68
N ASP A 70 -11.14 -3.97 5.63
CA ASP A 70 -12.46 -3.53 6.09
C ASP A 70 -12.41 -2.13 6.71
N LEU A 71 -11.37 -1.84 7.50
CA LEU A 71 -11.14 -0.52 8.09
C LEU A 71 -10.97 0.56 7.01
N VAL A 72 -10.11 0.30 6.02
CA VAL A 72 -9.85 1.24 4.92
C VAL A 72 -11.10 1.46 4.09
N LEU A 73 -11.81 0.40 3.71
CA LEU A 73 -13.06 0.49 2.94
C LEU A 73 -14.12 1.29 3.68
N LYS A 74 -14.25 1.07 5.00
CA LYS A 74 -15.18 1.84 5.84
C LYS A 74 -14.79 3.31 5.86
N ALA A 75 -13.54 3.64 6.09
CA ALA A 75 -13.05 5.02 6.11
C ALA A 75 -13.28 5.73 4.75
N ILE A 76 -13.06 5.05 3.64
CA ILE A 76 -13.36 5.55 2.29
C ILE A 76 -14.87 5.79 2.14
N SER A 77 -15.71 4.84 2.54
CA SER A 77 -17.17 4.94 2.41
C SER A 77 -17.77 6.09 3.22
N GLU A 78 -17.13 6.44 4.36
CA GLU A 78 -17.50 7.55 5.24
C GLU A 78 -16.90 8.90 4.76
N GLY A 79 -16.12 8.91 3.69
CA GLY A 79 -15.51 10.13 3.12
C GLY A 79 -14.35 10.70 3.95
N LEU A 80 -13.77 9.90 4.84
CA LEU A 80 -12.65 10.31 5.71
C LEU A 80 -11.30 10.25 4.99
N VAL A 81 -11.20 9.50 3.89
CA VAL A 81 -9.97 9.29 3.13
C VAL A 81 -10.02 10.12 1.85
N LYS A 82 -8.97 10.90 1.59
CA LYS A 82 -8.79 11.70 0.38
C LYS A 82 -8.01 10.95 -0.71
N SER A 83 -7.06 10.11 -0.29
CA SER A 83 -6.23 9.28 -1.16
C SER A 83 -5.79 8.01 -0.41
N CYS A 84 -5.52 6.95 -1.15
CA CYS A 84 -5.07 5.69 -0.59
C CYS A 84 -4.15 4.98 -1.58
N HIS A 85 -3.03 4.47 -1.08
CA HIS A 85 -2.05 3.71 -1.86
C HIS A 85 -1.64 2.46 -1.10
N ASP A 86 -1.46 1.36 -1.81
CA ASP A 86 -0.89 0.15 -1.23
C ASP A 86 0.64 0.26 -1.15
N CYS A 87 1.23 -0.40 -0.17
CA CYS A 87 2.67 -0.54 -0.09
C CYS A 87 3.09 -1.81 -0.84
N SER A 88 3.57 -1.65 -2.06
CA SER A 88 4.06 -2.73 -2.91
C SER A 88 5.58 -2.71 -3.04
N ASP A 89 6.11 -2.83 -4.24
CA ASP A 89 7.53 -2.77 -4.56
C ASP A 89 8.17 -1.47 -4.08
N GLY A 90 9.20 -1.58 -3.25
CA GLY A 90 9.89 -0.45 -2.64
C GLY A 90 9.28 0.04 -1.31
N GLY A 91 8.16 -0.54 -0.87
CA GLY A 91 7.56 -0.29 0.43
C GLY A 91 7.02 1.12 0.62
N VAL A 92 6.91 1.55 1.88
CA VAL A 92 6.33 2.84 2.27
C VAL A 92 7.00 4.04 1.58
N ALA A 93 8.33 4.02 1.46
CA ALA A 93 9.06 5.15 0.87
C ALA A 93 8.71 5.38 -0.61
N VAL A 94 8.55 4.30 -1.37
CA VAL A 94 8.15 4.39 -2.78
C VAL A 94 6.69 4.78 -2.88
N ALA A 95 5.80 4.15 -2.11
CA ALA A 95 4.37 4.49 -2.11
C ALA A 95 4.14 5.99 -1.82
N VAL A 96 4.77 6.55 -0.78
CA VAL A 96 4.68 7.98 -0.47
C VAL A 96 5.24 8.84 -1.60
N SER A 97 6.37 8.43 -2.20
CA SER A 97 6.96 9.16 -3.33
C SER A 97 6.03 9.19 -4.54
N GLU A 98 5.37 8.08 -4.85
CA GLU A 98 4.39 7.99 -5.93
C GLU A 98 3.17 8.86 -5.65
N MET A 99 2.68 8.91 -4.41
CA MET A 99 1.61 9.80 -3.99
C MET A 99 2.00 11.28 -4.15
N CYS A 100 3.24 11.66 -3.80
CA CYS A 100 3.77 13.00 -3.99
C CYS A 100 3.84 13.38 -5.47
N ILE A 101 4.42 12.49 -6.29
CA ILE A 101 4.59 12.73 -7.74
C ILE A 101 3.21 12.88 -8.40
N GLY A 102 2.28 11.99 -8.10
CA GLY A 102 0.93 12.02 -8.65
C GLY A 102 0.14 13.29 -8.29
N GLY A 103 0.29 13.76 -7.05
CA GLY A 103 -0.40 14.94 -6.54
C GLY A 103 0.34 16.25 -6.77
N SER A 104 1.62 16.21 -7.16
CA SER A 104 2.51 17.37 -7.17
C SER A 104 2.56 18.10 -5.82
N VAL A 105 2.44 17.35 -4.73
CA VAL A 105 2.45 17.81 -3.34
C VAL A 105 3.59 17.14 -2.61
N GLY A 106 4.33 17.89 -1.79
CA GLY A 106 5.40 17.35 -0.93
C GLY A 106 4.88 16.60 0.29
N PHE A 107 5.75 15.82 0.90
CA PHE A 107 5.52 15.08 2.14
C PHE A 107 6.55 15.50 3.19
#